data_5a567a6fa9b353678097040fccedf8a2
#
_entry.id   5a567a6fa9b353678097040fccedf8a2
#
_cell.length_a   1.000
_cell.length_b   1.000
_cell.length_c   1.000
_cell.angle_alpha   90.00
_cell.angle_beta   90.00
_cell.angle_gamma   90.00
#
_symmetry.space_group_name_H-M   'P 1'
#
loop_
_entity.id
_entity.type
_entity.pdbx_description
1 polymer ?
#
loop_
_entity_poly.entity_id
_entity_poly.type
_entity_poly.pdbx_seq_one_letter_code
_entity_poly.pdbx_strand_id
1 'polypeptide(L)'
;MNITVIISVYKDVEALTLLIDSLLHQTKEVDEIIISEDGNSDEMKSYYATLNTTKIKHLFQEDTGWQKNRALNRAINASKNDYLIFIDGDCVPYPTFVESHSKLREKNAVLCGRRTEPGEKFSKLLRTRELSINEFISQYIYNYFKLKYDEVRHYDD
;
A
#
# COMPACT_ATOMS: atom_id res chain seq x y z
N MET A 1 18.22 9.64 3.13
CA MET A 1 18.16 8.26 2.58
C MET A 1 16.86 8.10 1.87
N ASN A 2 16.92 7.67 0.65
CA ASN A 2 15.75 7.53 -0.21
C ASN A 2 15.05 6.19 0.01
N ILE A 3 13.74 6.17 -0.21
CA ILE A 3 12.85 5.03 0.09
C ILE A 3 12.12 4.64 -1.18
N THR A 4 12.14 3.35 -1.51
CA THR A 4 11.26 2.76 -2.52
C THR A 4 10.14 2.00 -1.83
N VAL A 5 8.89 2.29 -2.21
CA VAL A 5 7.72 1.48 -1.84
C VAL A 5 7.40 0.54 -2.99
N ILE A 6 7.42 -0.76 -2.73
CA ILE A 6 7.07 -1.81 -3.69
C ILE A 6 5.67 -2.32 -3.35
N ILE A 7 4.75 -2.15 -4.29
CA ILE A 7 3.35 -2.56 -4.16
C ILE A 7 3.16 -3.87 -4.92
N SER A 8 2.78 -4.93 -4.21
CA SER A 8 2.39 -6.20 -4.84
C SER A 8 0.91 -6.19 -5.16
N VAL A 9 0.53 -6.30 -6.43
CA VAL A 9 -0.86 -6.21 -6.87
C VAL A 9 -1.21 -7.24 -7.94
N TYR A 10 -2.48 -7.67 -7.95
CA TYR A 10 -3.09 -8.48 -8.98
C TYR A 10 -4.51 -7.99 -9.26
N LYS A 11 -4.71 -7.35 -10.43
CA LYS A 11 -6.02 -6.94 -11.01
C LYS A 11 -6.97 -6.08 -10.13
N ASP A 12 -6.56 -5.54 -9.01
CA ASP A 12 -7.42 -4.71 -8.13
C ASP A 12 -7.05 -3.23 -8.26
N VAL A 13 -7.50 -2.58 -9.33
CA VAL A 13 -7.26 -1.16 -9.59
C VAL A 13 -7.92 -0.26 -8.56
N GLU A 14 -9.11 -0.64 -8.06
CA GLU A 14 -9.85 0.16 -7.09
C GLU A 14 -9.07 0.29 -5.77
N ALA A 15 -8.61 -0.82 -5.21
CA ALA A 15 -7.78 -0.79 -4.01
C ALA A 15 -6.43 -0.10 -4.25
N LEU A 16 -5.78 -0.38 -5.38
CA LEU A 16 -4.53 0.27 -5.77
C LEU A 16 -4.67 1.79 -5.85
N THR A 17 -5.80 2.30 -6.34
CA THR A 17 -6.05 3.74 -6.42
C THR A 17 -6.04 4.38 -5.03
N LEU A 18 -6.68 3.76 -4.04
CA LEU A 18 -6.67 4.25 -2.66
C LEU A 18 -5.25 4.22 -2.05
N LEU A 19 -4.53 3.14 -2.31
CA LEU A 19 -3.15 2.98 -1.84
C LEU A 19 -2.24 4.06 -2.44
N ILE A 20 -2.28 4.28 -3.76
CA ILE A 20 -1.47 5.31 -4.42
C ILE A 20 -1.82 6.70 -3.90
N ASP A 21 -3.10 7.03 -3.78
CA ASP A 21 -3.54 8.31 -3.20
C ASP A 21 -2.94 8.50 -1.78
N SER A 22 -3.01 7.47 -0.95
CA SER A 22 -2.45 7.51 0.40
C SER A 22 -0.92 7.67 0.42
N LEU A 23 -0.20 7.05 -0.51
CA LEU A 23 1.26 7.18 -0.62
C LEU A 23 1.69 8.56 -1.14
N LEU A 24 0.88 9.18 -2.00
CA LEU A 24 1.16 10.54 -2.49
C LEU A 24 0.88 11.64 -1.45
N HIS A 25 0.09 11.33 -0.40
CA HIS A 25 -0.26 12.25 0.69
C HIS A 25 0.42 11.91 2.02
N GLN A 26 1.55 11.21 2.01
CA GLN A 26 2.33 10.90 3.20
C GLN A 26 2.98 12.15 3.80
N THR A 27 3.11 12.22 5.15
CA THR A 27 3.84 13.31 5.86
C THR A 27 5.32 13.37 5.45
N LYS A 28 5.92 12.22 5.11
CA LYS A 28 7.21 12.13 4.45
C LYS A 28 7.01 11.59 3.05
N GLU A 29 7.46 12.36 2.06
CA GLU A 29 7.36 11.99 0.65
C GLU A 29 8.11 10.69 0.34
N VAL A 30 7.50 9.86 -0.53
CA VAL A 30 8.13 8.66 -1.10
C VAL A 30 9.02 9.07 -2.27
N ASP A 31 10.24 8.53 -2.33
CA ASP A 31 11.19 8.86 -3.41
C ASP A 31 10.90 8.05 -4.68
N GLU A 32 10.46 6.81 -4.54
CA GLU A 32 10.10 5.93 -5.65
C GLU A 32 8.98 4.97 -5.24
N ILE A 33 8.02 4.75 -6.13
CA ILE A 33 6.95 3.75 -6.00
C ILE A 33 7.07 2.79 -7.16
N ILE A 34 7.04 1.49 -6.89
CA ILE A 34 7.03 0.44 -7.91
C ILE A 34 5.75 -0.38 -7.76
N ILE A 35 4.86 -0.25 -8.74
CA ILE A 35 3.70 -1.13 -8.88
C ILE A 35 4.21 -2.43 -9.51
N SER A 36 4.21 -3.50 -8.74
CA SER A 36 4.65 -4.84 -9.14
C SER A 36 3.43 -5.73 -9.39
N GLU A 37 2.96 -5.72 -10.63
CA GLU A 37 1.81 -6.53 -11.03
C GLU A 37 2.23 -7.98 -11.31
N ASP A 38 1.55 -8.92 -10.63
CA ASP A 38 1.63 -10.35 -10.92
C ASP A 38 0.63 -10.72 -12.03
N GLY A 39 0.79 -10.09 -13.18
CA GLY A 39 -0.10 -10.16 -14.32
C GLY A 39 0.27 -9.11 -15.36
N ASN A 40 -0.62 -8.91 -16.33
CA ASN A 40 -0.46 -7.97 -17.43
C ASN A 40 -1.83 -7.48 -17.92
N SER A 41 -2.65 -6.93 -17.01
CA SER A 41 -4.01 -6.51 -17.35
C SER A 41 -4.05 -5.16 -18.06
N ASP A 42 -4.96 -5.02 -19.02
CA ASP A 42 -5.14 -3.75 -19.73
C ASP A 42 -5.76 -2.67 -18.83
N GLU A 43 -6.52 -3.08 -17.82
CA GLU A 43 -7.08 -2.18 -16.81
C GLU A 43 -5.97 -1.53 -15.98
N MET A 44 -4.98 -2.33 -15.51
CA MET A 44 -3.81 -1.82 -14.79
C MET A 44 -2.96 -0.87 -15.65
N LYS A 45 -2.75 -1.21 -16.93
CA LYS A 45 -2.03 -0.33 -17.87
C LYS A 45 -2.76 0.98 -18.08
N SER A 46 -4.08 0.92 -18.27
CA SER A 46 -4.93 2.10 -18.43
C SER A 46 -4.88 2.99 -17.20
N TYR A 47 -4.98 2.39 -16.01
CA TYR A 47 -4.85 3.14 -14.75
C TYR A 47 -3.46 3.78 -14.64
N TYR A 48 -2.39 3.02 -14.85
CA TYR A 48 -1.02 3.56 -14.80
C TYR A 48 -0.82 4.75 -15.75
N ALA A 49 -1.40 4.70 -16.94
CA ALA A 49 -1.32 5.79 -17.91
C ALA A 49 -1.98 7.10 -17.42
N THR A 50 -2.88 7.04 -16.43
CA THR A 50 -3.48 8.23 -15.80
C THR A 50 -2.59 8.87 -14.75
N LEU A 51 -1.56 8.15 -14.27
CA LEU A 51 -0.66 8.64 -13.21
C LEU A 51 0.38 9.59 -13.79
N ASN A 52 0.15 10.88 -13.64
CA ASN A 52 1.03 11.91 -14.17
C ASN A 52 2.22 12.20 -13.22
N THR A 53 3.08 11.19 -13.00
CA THR A 53 4.26 11.34 -12.14
C THR A 53 5.41 10.42 -12.55
N THR A 54 6.62 10.93 -12.49
CA THR A 54 7.85 10.17 -12.78
C THR A 54 8.33 9.30 -11.62
N LYS A 55 7.71 9.45 -10.44
CA LYS A 55 8.07 8.68 -9.24
C LYS A 55 7.51 7.27 -9.24
N ILE A 56 6.48 7.00 -10.04
CA ILE A 56 5.81 5.71 -10.10
C ILE A 56 6.26 4.95 -11.33
N LYS A 57 6.65 3.69 -11.12
CA LYS A 57 6.91 2.72 -12.19
C LYS A 57 5.90 1.58 -12.11
N HIS A 58 5.48 1.09 -13.27
CA HIS A 58 4.67 -0.13 -13.39
C HIS A 58 5.50 -1.24 -14.01
N LEU A 59 5.64 -2.34 -13.29
CA LEU A 59 6.28 -3.57 -13.74
C LEU A 59 5.23 -4.68 -13.78
N PHE A 60 5.16 -5.38 -14.88
CA PHE A 60 4.19 -6.46 -15.10
C PHE A 60 4.87 -7.71 -15.66
N GLN A 61 4.20 -8.83 -15.61
CA GLN A 61 4.65 -10.11 -16.16
C GLN A 61 3.47 -10.88 -16.76
N GLU A 62 3.77 -11.89 -17.56
CA GLU A 62 2.76 -12.78 -18.10
C GLU A 62 1.98 -13.45 -16.95
N ASP A 63 0.66 -13.48 -17.06
CA ASP A 63 -0.24 -14.10 -16.09
C ASP A 63 -0.23 -15.63 -16.30
N THR A 64 0.66 -16.30 -15.61
CA THR A 64 0.82 -17.76 -15.64
C THR A 64 0.47 -18.42 -14.30
N GLY A 65 -0.42 -17.78 -13.54
CA GLY A 65 -0.83 -18.15 -12.19
C GLY A 65 -0.02 -17.42 -11.12
N TRP A 66 -0.17 -17.83 -9.87
CA TRP A 66 0.42 -17.16 -8.72
C TRP A 66 1.97 -17.14 -8.77
N GLN A 67 2.54 -16.00 -9.13
CA GLN A 67 3.99 -15.80 -9.21
C GLN A 67 4.46 -14.52 -8.49
N LYS A 68 3.78 -14.15 -7.41
CA LYS A 68 4.05 -12.96 -6.59
C LYS A 68 5.55 -12.79 -6.28
N ASN A 69 6.24 -13.86 -5.88
CA ASN A 69 7.66 -13.78 -5.54
C ASN A 69 8.55 -13.40 -6.73
N ARG A 70 8.21 -13.88 -7.94
CA ARG A 70 8.91 -13.49 -9.17
C ARG A 70 8.71 -12.01 -9.48
N ALA A 71 7.49 -11.53 -9.36
CA ALA A 71 7.16 -10.11 -9.53
C ALA A 71 7.91 -9.24 -8.53
N LEU A 72 7.92 -9.60 -7.23
CA LEU A 72 8.64 -8.89 -6.18
C LEU A 72 10.15 -8.85 -6.43
N ASN A 73 10.78 -9.97 -6.79
CA ASN A 73 12.22 -10.01 -7.10
C ASN A 73 12.57 -9.09 -8.27
N ARG A 74 11.72 -9.02 -9.29
CA ARG A 74 11.89 -8.07 -10.40
C ARG A 74 11.80 -6.63 -9.92
N ALA A 75 10.87 -6.31 -9.03
CA ALA A 75 10.71 -4.97 -8.46
C ALA A 75 11.91 -4.58 -7.58
N ILE A 76 12.43 -5.49 -6.77
CA ILE A 76 13.67 -5.30 -5.99
C ILE A 76 14.83 -4.92 -6.91
N ASN A 77 15.04 -5.70 -7.99
CA ASN A 77 16.14 -5.45 -8.93
C ASN A 77 15.97 -4.12 -9.72
N ALA A 78 14.74 -3.65 -9.89
CA ALA A 78 14.44 -2.39 -10.59
C ALA A 78 14.43 -1.15 -9.68
N SER A 79 14.49 -1.36 -8.36
CA SER A 79 14.56 -0.28 -7.38
C SER A 79 15.87 0.49 -7.48
N LYS A 80 15.79 1.81 -7.24
CA LYS A 80 16.95 2.71 -7.21
C LYS A 80 17.49 2.93 -5.81
N ASN A 81 16.79 2.48 -4.78
CA ASN A 81 17.08 2.80 -3.38
C ASN A 81 17.34 1.54 -2.55
N ASP A 82 18.16 1.66 -1.53
CA ASP A 82 18.56 0.54 -0.67
C ASP A 82 17.54 0.22 0.43
N TYR A 83 16.65 1.18 0.76
CA TYR A 83 15.59 0.95 1.73
C TYR A 83 14.26 0.68 1.03
N LEU A 84 13.79 -0.55 1.17
CA LEU A 84 12.58 -1.04 0.50
C LEU A 84 11.46 -1.25 1.51
N ILE A 85 10.28 -0.74 1.20
CA ILE A 85 9.05 -1.02 1.94
C ILE A 85 8.16 -1.85 1.03
N PHE A 86 7.69 -3.00 1.51
CA PHE A 86 6.77 -3.87 0.80
C PHE A 86 5.36 -3.69 1.36
N ILE A 87 4.39 -3.54 0.48
CA ILE A 87 2.98 -3.41 0.83
C ILE A 87 2.11 -4.15 -0.19
N ASP A 88 1.05 -4.82 0.28
CA ASP A 88 0.07 -5.43 -0.61
C ASP A 88 -0.86 -4.38 -1.22
N GLY A 89 -1.33 -4.60 -2.46
CA GLY A 89 -2.08 -3.64 -3.25
C GLY A 89 -3.46 -3.29 -2.68
N ASP A 90 -3.94 -4.04 -1.70
CA ASP A 90 -5.19 -3.83 -0.96
C ASP A 90 -4.99 -3.19 0.43
N CYS A 91 -3.75 -2.90 0.81
CA CYS A 91 -3.42 -2.27 2.08
C CYS A 91 -3.28 -0.75 1.90
N VAL A 92 -3.95 0.04 2.75
CA VAL A 92 -3.88 1.50 2.72
C VAL A 92 -3.08 2.01 3.91
N PRO A 93 -1.88 2.60 3.69
CA PRO A 93 -1.05 3.09 4.78
C PRO A 93 -1.64 4.36 5.41
N TYR A 94 -1.48 4.50 6.72
CA TYR A 94 -1.82 5.74 7.41
C TYR A 94 -0.82 6.87 7.07
N PRO A 95 -1.18 8.15 7.32
CA PRO A 95 -0.42 9.30 6.81
C PRO A 95 1.05 9.40 7.21
N THR A 96 1.46 8.81 8.34
CA THR A 96 2.86 8.86 8.82
C THR A 96 3.62 7.54 8.58
N PHE A 97 3.12 6.65 7.73
CA PHE A 97 3.69 5.33 7.49
C PHE A 97 5.14 5.39 6.99
N VAL A 98 5.41 6.18 5.95
CA VAL A 98 6.75 6.34 5.38
C VAL A 98 7.69 7.06 6.34
N GLU A 99 7.18 8.04 7.07
CA GLU A 99 7.95 8.75 8.11
C GLU A 99 8.35 7.80 9.25
N SER A 100 7.43 6.93 9.69
CA SER A 100 7.69 5.93 10.74
C SER A 100 8.78 4.95 10.31
N HIS A 101 8.70 4.41 9.09
CA HIS A 101 9.77 3.59 8.53
C HIS A 101 11.11 4.34 8.48
N SER A 102 11.08 5.61 8.07
CA SER A 102 12.29 6.45 8.02
C SER A 102 12.94 6.66 9.38
N LYS A 103 12.13 6.79 10.45
CA LYS A 103 12.61 7.02 11.82
C LYS A 103 13.07 5.76 12.53
N LEU A 104 12.33 4.66 12.33
CA LEU A 104 12.52 3.42 13.11
C LEU A 104 13.46 2.40 12.45
N ARG A 105 13.89 2.65 11.22
CA ARG A 105 14.77 1.72 10.52
C ARG A 105 16.10 1.51 11.25
N GLU A 106 16.55 0.28 11.27
CA GLU A 106 17.85 -0.12 11.80
C GLU A 106 18.62 -0.93 10.76
N LYS A 107 19.96 -0.88 10.83
CA LYS A 107 20.81 -1.69 9.95
C LYS A 107 20.64 -3.18 10.29
N ASN A 108 20.50 -4.03 9.28
CA ASN A 108 20.31 -5.47 9.43
C ASN A 108 19.02 -5.88 10.18
N ALA A 109 18.03 -5.00 10.21
CA ALA A 109 16.71 -5.26 10.78
C ALA A 109 15.60 -5.17 9.72
N VAL A 110 14.52 -5.90 9.95
CA VAL A 110 13.28 -5.80 9.19
C VAL A 110 12.22 -5.18 10.08
N LEU A 111 11.61 -4.10 9.64
CA LEU A 111 10.45 -3.52 10.31
C LEU A 111 9.17 -4.16 9.76
N CYS A 112 8.43 -4.83 10.64
CA CYS A 112 7.12 -5.38 10.33
C CYS A 112 6.03 -4.43 10.85
N GLY A 113 5.22 -3.89 9.93
CA GLY A 113 4.02 -3.12 10.30
C GLY A 113 2.90 -4.06 10.73
N ARG A 114 2.03 -3.56 11.61
CA ARG A 114 0.74 -4.21 11.91
C ARG A 114 -0.34 -3.65 11.00
N ARG A 115 -1.32 -4.47 10.65
CA ARG A 115 -2.50 -4.06 9.89
C ARG A 115 -3.75 -4.15 10.73
N THR A 116 -4.73 -3.33 10.38
CA THR A 116 -6.10 -3.39 10.87
C THR A 116 -6.99 -3.85 9.72
N GLU A 117 -7.90 -4.78 9.98
CA GLU A 117 -8.94 -5.14 9.02
C GLU A 117 -10.21 -4.35 9.33
N PRO A 118 -10.61 -3.43 8.44
CA PRO A 118 -11.75 -2.55 8.71
C PRO A 118 -13.11 -3.27 8.68
N GLY A 119 -13.17 -4.54 8.26
CA GLY A 119 -14.41 -5.26 8.03
C GLY A 119 -15.12 -4.81 6.75
N GLU A 120 -16.15 -5.57 6.35
CA GLU A 120 -16.80 -5.41 5.04
C GLU A 120 -17.42 -4.02 4.84
N LYS A 121 -18.13 -3.51 5.85
CA LYS A 121 -18.80 -2.21 5.79
C LYS A 121 -17.83 -1.06 5.55
N PHE A 122 -16.77 -0.95 6.37
CA PHE A 122 -15.79 0.12 6.22
C PHE A 122 -14.94 -0.04 4.97
N SER A 123 -14.59 -1.28 4.60
CA SER A 123 -13.88 -1.56 3.35
C SER A 123 -14.67 -1.06 2.14
N LYS A 124 -15.98 -1.29 2.11
CA LYS A 124 -16.85 -0.78 1.05
C LYS A 124 -16.86 0.76 1.02
N LEU A 125 -17.12 1.40 2.16
CA LEU A 125 -17.16 2.87 2.25
C LEU A 125 -15.83 3.54 1.84
N LEU A 126 -14.70 2.92 2.19
CA LEU A 126 -13.38 3.39 1.77
C LEU A 126 -13.18 3.25 0.24
N ARG A 127 -13.56 2.09 -0.33
CA ARG A 127 -13.44 1.82 -1.78
C ARG A 127 -14.33 2.75 -2.59
N THR A 128 -15.57 3.01 -2.16
CA THR A 128 -16.50 3.94 -2.83
C THR A 128 -16.18 5.42 -2.55
N ARG A 129 -15.19 5.71 -1.71
CA ARG A 129 -14.82 7.07 -1.26
C ARG A 129 -15.93 7.80 -0.51
N GLU A 130 -16.93 7.09 -0.02
CA GLU A 130 -17.96 7.63 0.89
C GLU A 130 -17.40 7.92 2.30
N LEU A 131 -16.27 7.30 2.64
CA LEU A 131 -15.51 7.53 3.86
C LEU A 131 -14.05 7.79 3.49
N SER A 132 -13.49 8.88 3.97
CA SER A 132 -12.06 9.15 3.81
C SER A 132 -11.21 8.33 4.80
N ILE A 133 -9.93 8.13 4.47
CA ILE A 133 -8.96 7.44 5.35
C ILE A 133 -8.85 8.15 6.70
N ASN A 134 -8.82 9.49 6.72
CA ASN A 134 -8.72 10.28 7.96
C ASN A 134 -9.97 10.13 8.84
N GLU A 135 -11.16 10.12 8.24
CA GLU A 135 -12.41 9.86 8.96
C GLU A 135 -12.45 8.44 9.51
N PHE A 136 -12.03 7.44 8.72
CA PHE A 136 -11.92 6.06 9.20
C PHE A 136 -10.97 5.96 10.39
N ILE A 137 -9.76 6.52 10.31
CA ILE A 137 -8.79 6.52 11.41
C ILE A 137 -9.39 7.17 12.66
N SER A 138 -10.08 8.31 12.52
CA SER A 138 -10.70 9.00 13.63
C SER A 138 -11.80 8.16 14.29
N GLN A 139 -12.65 7.50 13.49
CA GLN A 139 -13.68 6.59 13.98
C GLN A 139 -13.08 5.33 14.62
N TYR A 140 -12.00 4.80 14.04
CA TYR A 140 -11.28 3.66 14.58
C TYR A 140 -10.71 3.96 15.96
N ILE A 141 -9.99 5.09 16.12
CA ILE A 141 -9.43 5.53 17.39
C ILE A 141 -10.55 5.76 18.42
N TYR A 142 -11.63 6.43 18.03
CA TYR A 142 -12.79 6.64 18.90
C TYR A 142 -13.39 5.32 19.38
N ASN A 143 -13.60 4.36 18.49
CA ASN A 143 -14.16 3.05 18.81
C ASN A 143 -13.19 2.21 19.67
N TYR A 144 -11.89 2.29 19.41
CA TYR A 144 -10.86 1.65 20.23
C TYR A 144 -10.97 2.08 21.70
N PHE A 145 -11.02 3.38 21.96
CA PHE A 145 -11.16 3.89 23.33
C PHE A 145 -12.54 3.62 23.94
N LYS A 146 -13.56 3.40 23.13
CA LYS A 146 -14.92 3.05 23.57
C LYS A 146 -15.14 1.56 23.71
N LEU A 147 -14.12 0.72 23.45
CA LEU A 147 -14.22 -0.75 23.46
C LEU A 147 -15.36 -1.30 22.58
N LYS A 148 -15.61 -0.66 21.44
CA LYS A 148 -16.61 -1.08 20.44
C LYS A 148 -15.91 -1.58 19.19
N TYR A 149 -15.60 -2.88 19.16
CA TYR A 149 -14.80 -3.51 18.10
C TYR A 149 -15.59 -4.29 17.05
N ASP A 150 -16.90 -4.16 17.01
CA ASP A 150 -17.76 -5.07 16.24
C ASP A 150 -17.49 -5.10 14.73
N GLU A 151 -16.81 -4.06 14.18
CA GLU A 151 -16.57 -3.93 12.74
C GLU A 151 -15.08 -3.73 12.37
N VAL A 152 -14.17 -3.79 13.33
CA VAL A 152 -12.72 -3.66 13.10
C VAL A 152 -11.99 -4.74 13.87
N ARG A 153 -11.10 -5.46 13.22
CA ARG A 153 -10.27 -6.50 13.84
C ARG A 153 -8.82 -6.05 13.97
N HIS A 154 -8.21 -6.38 15.12
CA HIS A 154 -6.77 -6.33 15.31
C HIS A 154 -6.21 -7.72 15.17
N TYR A 155 -5.07 -7.83 14.49
CA TYR A 155 -4.22 -9.00 14.60
C TYR A 155 -3.18 -8.70 15.68
N ASP A 156 -3.31 -9.37 16.82
CA ASP A 156 -2.40 -9.31 17.98
C ASP A 156 -1.36 -10.45 17.88
N ASP A 157 -0.66 -10.59 16.77
CA ASP A 157 0.44 -11.57 16.64
C ASP A 157 1.81 -10.91 16.86
#